data_f03d09d87731224ae63bb6a78bf06803
#
_entry.id   f03d09d87731224ae63bb6a78bf06803
#
_cell.length_a   1.000
_cell.length_b   1.000
_cell.length_c   1.000
_cell.angle_alpha   90.00
_cell.angle_beta   90.00
_cell.angle_gamma   90.00
#
_symmetry.space_group_name_H-M   'P 1'
#
loop_
_entity.id
_entity.type
_entity.pdbx_description
1 polymer ?
#
loop_
_entity_poly.entity_id
_entity_poly.type
_entity_poly.pdbx_seq_one_letter_code
_entity_poly.pdbx_strand_id
1 'polypeptide(L)'
;VTRDLQLMSWENFYQTTPSLLDAGFTIVNSSWIPMYIVTPVAYWSPEEVFNWDIYSWRPMHPSSPYKDRTLRVENETPRVIGGQLLAWGDAIAANYPNLADGIAAERELVAERAPMLAENTWNRQKQRDYANVRAAYQTTNRIRKEITE
;
A
#
# COMPACT_ATOMS: atom_id res chain seq x y z
N VAL A 1 28.35 0.62 1.93
CA VAL A 1 27.06 1.20 2.37
C VAL A 1 26.66 0.48 3.66
N THR A 2 26.25 1.24 4.68
CA THR A 2 25.73 0.66 5.92
C THR A 2 24.47 -0.15 5.67
N ARG A 3 24.26 -1.21 6.47
CA ARG A 3 23.05 -2.04 6.44
C ARG A 3 21.97 -1.55 7.42
N ASP A 4 22.25 -0.50 8.18
CA ASP A 4 21.31 0.09 9.14
C ASP A 4 20.20 0.93 8.46
N LEU A 5 20.27 1.06 7.12
CA LEU A 5 19.24 1.73 6.33
C LEU A 5 18.02 0.82 6.12
N GLN A 6 16.85 1.40 6.34
CA GLN A 6 15.58 0.83 5.90
C GLN A 6 15.23 1.35 4.52
N LEU A 7 14.93 0.46 3.59
CA LEU A 7 14.65 0.82 2.20
C LEU A 7 13.16 0.65 1.91
N MET A 8 12.57 1.67 1.31
CA MET A 8 11.23 1.59 0.72
C MET A 8 11.37 1.03 -0.70
N SER A 9 10.96 -0.22 -0.89
CA SER A 9 11.05 -0.89 -2.19
C SER A 9 9.72 -0.82 -2.92
N TRP A 10 9.66 -0.10 -4.05
CA TRP A 10 8.41 0.15 -4.76
C TRP A 10 8.36 -0.46 -6.17
N GLU A 11 9.32 -0.20 -7.07
CA GLU A 11 9.19 -0.61 -8.48
C GLU A 11 10.11 -1.77 -8.89
N ASN A 12 11.18 -2.03 -8.16
CA ASN A 12 12.16 -3.07 -8.50
C ASN A 12 12.79 -2.90 -9.91
N PHE A 13 12.95 -1.67 -10.37
CA PHE A 13 13.44 -1.39 -11.72
C PHE A 13 14.95 -1.61 -11.85
N TYR A 14 15.72 -1.02 -10.94
CA TYR A 14 17.20 -1.08 -10.96
C TYR A 14 17.74 -2.21 -10.10
N GLN A 15 17.11 -2.44 -8.96
CA GLN A 15 17.52 -3.43 -7.98
C GLN A 15 16.28 -4.17 -7.48
N THR A 16 16.32 -5.49 -7.49
CA THR A 16 15.20 -6.29 -7.01
C THR A 16 15.16 -6.37 -5.49
N THR A 17 13.97 -6.42 -4.89
CA THR A 17 13.82 -6.60 -3.45
C THR A 17 14.50 -7.88 -2.94
N PRO A 18 14.40 -9.05 -3.60
CA PRO A 18 15.16 -10.21 -3.18
C PRO A 18 16.66 -9.93 -3.06
N SER A 19 17.28 -9.29 -4.04
CA SER A 19 18.71 -8.99 -3.98
C SER A 19 19.10 -7.96 -2.91
N LEU A 20 18.19 -7.04 -2.56
CA LEU A 20 18.39 -6.11 -1.44
C LEU A 20 18.32 -6.84 -0.09
N LEU A 21 17.42 -7.80 0.07
CA LEU A 21 17.32 -8.63 1.25
C LEU A 21 18.56 -9.55 1.39
N ASP A 22 19.01 -10.17 0.30
CA ASP A 22 20.25 -10.98 0.26
C ASP A 22 21.48 -10.16 0.63
N ALA A 23 21.49 -8.88 0.21
CA ALA A 23 22.52 -7.94 0.59
C ALA A 23 22.42 -7.47 2.06
N GLY A 24 21.41 -7.86 2.80
CA GLY A 24 21.25 -7.61 4.23
C GLY A 24 20.47 -6.37 4.61
N PHE A 25 19.78 -5.71 3.68
CA PHE A 25 18.93 -4.56 3.98
C PHE A 25 17.60 -4.97 4.59
N THR A 26 17.01 -4.04 5.35
CA THR A 26 15.64 -4.12 5.85
C THR A 26 14.71 -3.34 4.92
N ILE A 27 13.55 -3.93 4.59
CA ILE A 27 12.66 -3.44 3.54
C ILE A 27 11.28 -3.10 4.12
N VAL A 28 10.76 -1.94 3.72
CA VAL A 28 9.32 -1.63 3.75
C VAL A 28 8.79 -1.90 2.34
N ASN A 29 7.76 -2.75 2.23
CA ASN A 29 7.14 -3.01 0.94
C ASN A 29 6.24 -1.85 0.54
N SER A 30 6.65 -1.12 -0.47
CA SER A 30 5.97 0.03 -1.06
C SER A 30 5.52 -0.28 -2.49
N SER A 31 5.19 -1.55 -2.76
CA SER A 31 4.84 -2.01 -4.11
C SER A 31 3.79 -1.11 -4.76
N TRP A 32 4.01 -0.73 -5.98
CA TRP A 32 3.04 0.05 -6.75
C TRP A 32 1.67 -0.65 -6.75
N ILE A 33 1.67 -1.92 -7.03
CA ILE A 33 0.46 -2.75 -7.00
C ILE A 33 0.39 -3.49 -5.64
N PRO A 34 -0.65 -3.29 -4.83
CA PRO A 34 -1.84 -2.45 -5.01
C PRO A 34 -1.82 -1.16 -4.17
N MET A 35 -0.65 -0.63 -3.79
CA MET A 35 -0.51 0.39 -2.75
C MET A 35 -0.58 1.84 -3.24
N TYR A 36 -0.59 2.07 -4.56
CA TYR A 36 -0.63 3.43 -5.09
C TYR A 36 -2.04 3.96 -5.26
N ILE A 37 -2.25 5.17 -4.77
CA ILE A 37 -3.40 6.03 -5.03
C ILE A 37 -2.88 7.24 -5.79
N VAL A 38 -3.40 7.50 -6.99
CA VAL A 38 -3.09 8.70 -7.78
C VAL A 38 -4.41 9.43 -8.00
N THR A 39 -4.75 10.32 -7.08
CA THR A 39 -6.04 11.01 -7.06
C THR A 39 -6.35 11.73 -8.38
N PRO A 40 -7.50 11.51 -9.03
CA PRO A 40 -8.75 10.91 -8.50
C PRO A 40 -8.83 9.38 -8.64
N VAL A 41 -7.80 8.71 -9.09
CA VAL A 41 -7.85 7.28 -9.41
C VAL A 41 -7.16 6.45 -8.33
N ALA A 42 -7.87 5.45 -7.83
CA ALA A 42 -7.28 4.36 -7.09
C ALA A 42 -7.55 3.08 -7.90
N TYR A 43 -6.53 2.61 -8.61
CA TYR A 43 -6.64 1.50 -9.55
C TYR A 43 -7.01 0.17 -8.88
N TRP A 44 -6.71 0.03 -7.60
CA TRP A 44 -6.94 -1.18 -6.83
C TRP A 44 -7.95 -0.93 -5.73
N SER A 45 -8.83 -1.90 -5.54
CA SER A 45 -9.88 -1.85 -4.53
C SER A 45 -9.32 -2.00 -3.10
N PRO A 46 -10.07 -1.57 -2.07
CA PRO A 46 -9.72 -1.88 -0.68
C PRO A 46 -9.58 -3.38 -0.41
N GLU A 47 -10.34 -4.24 -1.11
CA GLU A 47 -10.24 -5.69 -0.97
C GLU A 47 -8.93 -6.25 -1.52
N GLU A 48 -8.41 -5.70 -2.61
CA GLU A 48 -7.08 -6.06 -3.14
C GLU A 48 -5.97 -5.67 -2.17
N VAL A 49 -6.08 -4.52 -1.50
CA VAL A 49 -5.16 -4.11 -0.43
C VAL A 49 -5.27 -5.06 0.77
N PHE A 50 -6.48 -5.45 1.15
CA PHE A 50 -6.71 -6.41 2.24
C PHE A 50 -6.11 -7.79 1.96
N ASN A 51 -6.20 -8.27 0.73
CA ASN A 51 -5.72 -9.59 0.31
C ASN A 51 -4.26 -9.59 -0.17
N TRP A 52 -3.60 -8.44 -0.14
CA TRP A 52 -2.23 -8.32 -0.61
C TRP A 52 -1.24 -9.15 0.22
N ASP A 53 -0.25 -9.69 -0.46
CA ASP A 53 0.86 -10.39 0.17
C ASP A 53 2.07 -9.45 0.32
N ILE A 54 2.38 -9.11 1.57
CA ILE A 54 3.49 -8.21 1.94
C ILE A 54 4.86 -8.71 1.48
N TYR A 55 5.00 -10.00 1.16
CA TYR A 55 6.25 -10.61 0.67
C TYR A 55 6.33 -10.70 -0.84
N SER A 56 5.41 -10.03 -1.54
CA SER A 56 5.38 -9.98 -3.00
C SER A 56 5.42 -8.56 -3.55
N TRP A 57 6.08 -8.41 -4.69
CA TRP A 57 6.16 -7.16 -5.46
C TRP A 57 5.75 -7.41 -6.89
N ARG A 58 4.90 -6.57 -7.44
CA ARG A 58 4.52 -6.58 -8.86
C ARG A 58 4.99 -5.28 -9.50
N PRO A 59 6.16 -5.27 -10.17
CA PRO A 59 6.63 -4.13 -10.92
C PRO A 59 5.65 -3.77 -12.03
N MET A 60 5.37 -2.48 -12.21
CA MET A 60 4.38 -1.99 -13.16
C MET A 60 5.01 -1.13 -14.27
N HIS A 61 6.18 -0.58 -14.05
CA HIS A 61 6.81 0.31 -15.02
C HIS A 61 7.06 -0.41 -16.36
N PRO A 62 6.62 0.14 -17.50
CA PRO A 62 6.71 -0.55 -18.80
C PRO A 62 8.12 -0.97 -19.21
N SER A 63 9.13 -0.24 -18.75
CA SER A 63 10.55 -0.53 -19.03
C SER A 63 11.19 -1.44 -17.98
N SER A 64 10.47 -1.88 -16.96
CA SER A 64 11.00 -2.82 -15.99
C SER A 64 11.25 -4.19 -16.64
N PRO A 65 12.43 -4.80 -16.48
CA PRO A 65 12.66 -6.17 -16.94
C PRO A 65 11.82 -7.20 -16.20
N TYR A 66 11.15 -6.79 -15.13
CA TYR A 66 10.32 -7.63 -14.25
C TYR A 66 8.83 -7.31 -14.32
N LYS A 67 8.38 -6.44 -15.22
CA LYS A 67 6.99 -5.95 -15.30
C LYS A 67 5.91 -7.05 -15.35
N ASP A 68 6.25 -8.20 -15.94
CA ASP A 68 5.35 -9.33 -16.11
C ASP A 68 5.56 -10.43 -15.03
N ARG A 69 6.30 -10.12 -13.99
CA ARG A 69 6.65 -11.07 -12.93
C ARG A 69 6.22 -10.57 -11.56
N THR A 70 5.74 -11.50 -10.74
CA THR A 70 5.65 -11.25 -9.30
C THR A 70 6.97 -11.70 -8.66
N LEU A 71 7.67 -10.75 -8.07
CA LEU A 71 8.86 -11.03 -7.28
C LEU A 71 8.41 -11.42 -5.87
N ARG A 72 8.88 -12.56 -5.38
CA ARG A 72 8.56 -13.05 -4.04
C ARG A 72 9.83 -13.29 -3.24
N VAL A 73 9.71 -13.07 -1.94
CA VAL A 73 10.70 -13.47 -0.95
C VAL A 73 10.10 -14.49 -0.01
N GLU A 74 10.95 -15.12 0.79
CA GLU A 74 10.52 -16.07 1.80
C GLU A 74 9.53 -15.42 2.78
N ASN A 75 8.44 -16.12 3.03
CA ASN A 75 7.42 -15.66 3.96
C ASN A 75 8.01 -15.52 5.37
N GLU A 76 7.55 -14.50 6.09
CA GLU A 76 7.97 -14.23 7.47
C GLU A 76 9.45 -13.87 7.65
N THR A 77 10.16 -13.54 6.55
CA THR A 77 11.50 -12.97 6.72
C THR A 77 11.46 -11.73 7.63
N PRO A 78 12.28 -11.68 8.69
CA PRO A 78 12.23 -10.55 9.67
C PRO A 78 12.70 -9.23 9.07
N ARG A 79 13.25 -9.24 7.86
CA ARG A 79 13.72 -8.05 7.18
C ARG A 79 12.67 -7.35 6.33
N VAL A 80 11.51 -7.96 6.12
CA VAL A 80 10.33 -7.26 5.59
C VAL A 80 9.48 -6.82 6.76
N ILE A 81 9.61 -5.55 7.13
CA ILE A 81 9.10 -5.02 8.40
C ILE A 81 7.73 -4.36 8.30
N GLY A 82 7.19 -4.20 7.09
CA GLY A 82 5.88 -3.60 6.91
C GLY A 82 5.54 -3.30 5.47
N GLY A 83 4.34 -2.74 5.28
CA GLY A 83 3.85 -2.23 4.00
C GLY A 83 3.54 -0.75 4.07
N GLN A 84 3.52 -0.08 2.93
CA GLN A 84 3.25 1.34 2.82
C GLN A 84 2.19 1.60 1.76
N LEU A 85 1.15 2.36 2.13
CA LEU A 85 0.21 2.95 1.20
C LEU A 85 0.76 4.30 0.75
N LEU A 86 0.70 4.58 -0.57
CA LEU A 86 1.26 5.78 -1.16
C LEU A 86 0.16 6.57 -1.86
N ALA A 87 -0.07 7.80 -1.40
CA ALA A 87 -1.02 8.73 -2.00
C ALA A 87 -0.28 9.85 -2.71
N TRP A 88 -0.64 10.08 -3.96
CA TRP A 88 -0.02 11.05 -4.87
C TRP A 88 -1.07 12.05 -5.35
N GLY A 89 -0.90 13.29 -4.96
CA GLY A 89 -1.80 14.39 -5.30
C GLY A 89 -1.48 15.11 -6.62
N ASP A 90 -0.56 14.60 -7.42
CA ASP A 90 -0.03 15.29 -8.63
C ASP A 90 -1.13 15.68 -9.62
N ALA A 91 -2.17 14.85 -9.75
CA ALA A 91 -3.26 15.08 -10.69
C ALA A 91 -4.44 15.86 -10.08
N ILE A 92 -4.41 16.25 -8.81
CA ILE A 92 -5.51 16.95 -8.15
C ILE A 92 -5.84 18.25 -8.88
N ALA A 93 -4.84 19.07 -9.15
CA ALA A 93 -5.03 20.37 -9.79
C ALA A 93 -5.65 20.28 -11.20
N ALA A 94 -5.44 19.17 -11.90
CA ALA A 94 -5.99 18.95 -13.24
C ALA A 94 -7.42 18.38 -13.23
N ASN A 95 -7.86 17.78 -12.12
CA ASN A 95 -9.10 17.03 -12.06
C ASN A 95 -10.16 17.65 -11.13
N TYR A 96 -9.79 18.61 -10.28
CA TYR A 96 -10.71 19.23 -9.35
C TYR A 96 -10.74 20.75 -9.51
N PRO A 97 -11.92 21.40 -9.40
CA PRO A 97 -12.07 22.84 -9.54
C PRO A 97 -11.29 23.63 -8.48
N ASN A 98 -11.09 23.03 -7.31
CA ASN A 98 -10.30 23.61 -6.24
C ASN A 98 -9.53 22.53 -5.47
N LEU A 99 -8.49 22.95 -4.77
CA LEU A 99 -7.63 22.05 -4.03
C LEU A 99 -8.34 21.33 -2.87
N ALA A 100 -9.29 21.98 -2.23
CA ALA A 100 -9.99 21.40 -1.07
C ALA A 100 -10.81 20.17 -1.46
N ASP A 101 -11.48 20.19 -2.61
CA ASP A 101 -12.24 19.04 -3.12
C ASP A 101 -11.31 17.88 -3.48
N GLY A 102 -10.15 18.18 -4.08
CA GLY A 102 -9.16 17.17 -4.41
C GLY A 102 -8.56 16.52 -3.17
N ILE A 103 -8.23 17.31 -2.16
CA ILE A 103 -7.75 16.79 -0.86
C ILE A 103 -8.83 15.95 -0.17
N ALA A 104 -10.10 16.38 -0.21
CA ALA A 104 -11.19 15.60 0.35
C ALA A 104 -11.33 14.24 -0.34
N ALA A 105 -11.27 14.21 -1.67
CA ALA A 105 -11.30 12.96 -2.45
C ALA A 105 -10.11 12.04 -2.11
N GLU A 106 -8.89 12.56 -2.02
CA GLU A 106 -7.72 11.77 -1.62
C GLU A 106 -7.87 11.18 -0.22
N ARG A 107 -8.36 11.97 0.73
CA ARG A 107 -8.63 11.51 2.10
C ARG A 107 -9.61 10.34 2.15
N GLU A 108 -10.67 10.36 1.35
CA GLU A 108 -11.62 9.24 1.27
C GLU A 108 -10.96 7.98 0.67
N LEU A 109 -10.18 8.12 -0.40
CA LEU A 109 -9.45 7.00 -1.00
C LEU A 109 -8.45 6.36 -0.03
N VAL A 110 -7.72 7.17 0.73
CA VAL A 110 -6.80 6.71 1.77
C VAL A 110 -7.56 6.07 2.93
N ALA A 111 -8.65 6.71 3.38
CA ALA A 111 -9.44 6.25 4.52
C ALA A 111 -10.06 4.86 4.30
N GLU A 112 -10.43 4.52 3.07
CA GLU A 112 -10.94 3.18 2.73
C GLU A 112 -9.87 2.10 2.71
N ARG A 113 -8.61 2.44 2.46
CA ARG A 113 -7.52 1.49 2.21
C ARG A 113 -6.57 1.32 3.40
N ALA A 114 -6.32 2.39 4.14
CA ALA A 114 -5.41 2.34 5.27
C ALA A 114 -5.81 1.29 6.34
N PRO A 115 -7.08 1.14 6.72
CA PRO A 115 -7.50 0.08 7.64
C PRO A 115 -7.29 -1.32 7.07
N MET A 116 -7.43 -1.49 5.75
CA MET A 116 -7.22 -2.78 5.07
C MET A 116 -5.74 -3.17 5.08
N LEU A 117 -4.85 -2.20 4.85
CA LEU A 117 -3.42 -2.40 4.98
C LEU A 117 -3.03 -2.70 6.43
N ALA A 118 -3.58 -1.96 7.40
CA ALA A 118 -3.31 -2.19 8.81
C ALA A 118 -3.73 -3.61 9.24
N GLU A 119 -4.95 -4.02 8.90
CA GLU A 119 -5.42 -5.39 9.18
C GLU A 119 -4.54 -6.45 8.51
N ASN A 120 -4.12 -6.20 7.27
CA ASN A 120 -3.23 -7.09 6.54
C ASN A 120 -1.86 -7.26 7.24
N THR A 121 -1.26 -6.16 7.67
CA THR A 121 0.11 -6.19 8.22
C THR A 121 0.17 -6.63 9.66
N TRP A 122 -0.86 -6.34 10.47
CA TRP A 122 -0.85 -6.58 11.92
C TRP A 122 -1.56 -7.86 12.34
N ASN A 123 -2.51 -8.34 11.52
CA ASN A 123 -3.36 -9.49 11.86
C ASN A 123 -3.16 -10.68 10.90
N ARG A 124 -1.94 -10.91 10.47
CA ARG A 124 -1.57 -11.86 9.41
C ARG A 124 -1.88 -13.31 9.70
N GLN A 125 -1.80 -13.73 10.95
CA GLN A 125 -1.99 -15.13 11.35
C GLN A 125 -3.43 -15.47 11.72
N LYS A 126 -4.33 -14.50 11.78
CA LYS A 126 -5.73 -14.75 12.10
C LYS A 126 -6.55 -15.00 10.85
N GLN A 127 -7.59 -15.79 11.03
CA GLN A 127 -8.61 -15.94 9.99
C GLN A 127 -9.28 -14.57 9.77
N ARG A 128 -9.08 -14.01 8.58
CA ARG A 128 -9.55 -12.67 8.22
C ARG A 128 -10.72 -12.77 7.26
N ASP A 129 -11.71 -11.93 7.48
CA ASP A 129 -12.86 -11.77 6.60
C ASP A 129 -12.98 -10.31 6.20
N TYR A 130 -12.85 -10.03 4.91
CA TYR A 130 -12.89 -8.67 4.37
C TYR A 130 -14.21 -7.96 4.69
N ALA A 131 -15.34 -8.65 4.54
CA ALA A 131 -16.67 -8.05 4.78
C ALA A 131 -16.82 -7.59 6.24
N ASN A 132 -16.37 -8.41 7.19
CA ASN A 132 -16.42 -8.09 8.61
C ASN A 132 -15.48 -6.92 8.97
N VAL A 133 -14.26 -6.90 8.45
CA VAL A 133 -13.31 -5.81 8.69
C VAL A 133 -13.84 -4.52 8.09
N ARG A 134 -14.36 -4.56 6.86
CA ARG A 134 -14.96 -3.42 6.19
C ARG A 134 -16.17 -2.86 6.98
N ALA A 135 -17.05 -3.70 7.45
CA ALA A 135 -18.22 -3.30 8.24
C ALA A 135 -17.82 -2.64 9.57
N ALA A 136 -16.85 -3.22 10.27
CA ALA A 136 -16.30 -2.63 11.50
C ALA A 136 -15.69 -1.25 11.25
N TYR A 137 -14.90 -1.11 10.18
CA TYR A 137 -14.32 0.17 9.79
C TYR A 137 -15.40 1.21 9.43
N GLN A 138 -16.39 0.86 8.64
CA GLN A 138 -17.48 1.77 8.27
C GLN A 138 -18.22 2.28 9.52
N THR A 139 -18.47 1.40 10.49
CA THR A 139 -19.08 1.78 11.77
C THR A 139 -18.20 2.76 12.54
N THR A 140 -16.91 2.49 12.67
CA THR A 140 -15.95 3.37 13.35
C THR A 140 -15.85 4.73 12.66
N ASN A 141 -15.82 4.75 11.33
CA ASN A 141 -15.73 5.99 10.56
C ASN A 141 -17.00 6.84 10.68
N ARG A 142 -18.19 6.21 10.75
CA ARG A 142 -19.45 6.91 11.03
C ARG A 142 -19.43 7.57 12.41
N ILE A 143 -19.05 6.82 13.45
CA ILE A 143 -18.94 7.35 14.82
C ILE A 143 -17.94 8.52 14.86
N ARG A 144 -16.79 8.39 14.19
CA ARG A 144 -15.81 9.47 14.11
C ARG A 144 -16.40 10.75 13.51
N LYS A 145 -17.16 10.65 12.42
CA LYS A 145 -17.82 11.80 11.78
C LYS A 145 -18.82 12.45 12.74
N GLU A 146 -19.64 11.67 13.43
CA GLU A 146 -20.62 12.17 14.40
C GLU A 146 -19.99 12.93 15.60
N ILE A 147 -18.74 12.64 15.95
CA ILE A 147 -18.02 13.31 17.06
C ILE A 147 -17.31 14.60 16.58
N THR A 148 -16.96 14.68 15.29
CA THR A 148 -16.14 15.76 14.75
C THR A 148 -16.94 16.85 14.03
N GLU A 149 -18.22 16.64 13.80
CA GLU A 149 -19.20 17.61 13.27
C GLU A 149 -20.03 18.24 14.40
#